data_d5c670facac571e0cf9a1c6d88655def
#
_entry.id   d5c670facac571e0cf9a1c6d88655def
#
_cell.length_a   1.000
_cell.length_b   1.000
_cell.length_c   1.000
_cell.angle_alpha   90.00
_cell.angle_beta   90.00
_cell.angle_gamma   90.00
#
_symmetry.space_group_name_H-M   'P 1'
#
loop_
_entity.id
_entity.type
_entity.pdbx_description
1 polymer ?
#
loop_
_entity_poly.entity_id
_entity_poly.type
_entity_poly.pdbx_seq_one_letter_code
_entity_poly.pdbx_strand_id
1 'polypeptide(L)'
;NKNPRMRYRMTQYDVMNNDGEQQSLTYKGSFGDVDIIATSWSNDYHRDWFKVDKANNKKAFGISNGINNVIEAANAGNSDAQGILDGTRDVQVKLKHNNRFYTNEGFQFQISTNIGNHDLTFGYRDMEDSESRLQNYECFDQSASGVNSALSPCSTGWTGSNNRLRETDASSYFFQDTITMDKLAITIGYRSEDYDKVENRWSDGKPTRIVKDAKYDNKKSS
;
A
#
# COMPACT_ATOMS: atom_id res chain seq x y z
N ASN A 1 10.57 2.87 -23.25
CA ASN A 1 10.55 1.40 -23.42
C ASN A 1 10.16 1.10 -24.88
N LYS A 2 11.13 0.66 -25.69
CA LYS A 2 10.90 0.37 -27.12
C LYS A 2 10.06 -0.91 -27.36
N ASN A 3 9.93 -1.77 -26.34
CA ASN A 3 9.13 -2.98 -26.41
C ASN A 3 8.43 -3.24 -25.05
N PRO A 4 7.15 -2.88 -24.88
CA PRO A 4 6.43 -3.03 -23.60
C PRO A 4 6.17 -4.51 -23.23
N ARG A 5 6.38 -5.44 -24.14
CA ARG A 5 6.22 -6.89 -23.91
C ARG A 5 7.55 -7.58 -23.59
N MET A 6 8.67 -6.86 -23.61
CA MET A 6 9.98 -7.41 -23.32
C MET A 6 10.04 -7.82 -21.82
N ARG A 7 10.49 -9.03 -21.57
CA ARG A 7 10.81 -9.55 -20.25
C ARG A 7 12.31 -9.81 -20.18
N TYR A 8 12.91 -9.36 -19.10
CA TYR A 8 14.32 -9.62 -18.84
C TYR A 8 14.52 -10.97 -18.15
N ARG A 9 15.64 -11.62 -18.42
CA ARG A 9 15.99 -12.93 -17.83
C ARG A 9 16.01 -12.87 -16.30
N MET A 10 16.53 -11.81 -15.74
CA MET A 10 16.60 -11.60 -14.30
C MET A 10 15.23 -11.48 -13.62
N THR A 11 14.14 -11.19 -14.34
CA THR A 11 12.79 -11.05 -13.80
C THR A 11 11.94 -12.31 -13.92
N GLN A 12 12.56 -13.48 -14.17
CA GLN A 12 11.82 -14.74 -14.38
C GLN A 12 10.97 -15.15 -13.17
N TYR A 13 11.38 -14.75 -11.96
CA TYR A 13 10.69 -15.06 -10.72
C TYR A 13 9.78 -13.92 -10.21
N ASP A 14 9.71 -12.81 -10.96
CA ASP A 14 8.84 -11.71 -10.56
C ASP A 14 7.38 -12.14 -10.63
N VAL A 15 6.68 -11.99 -9.52
CA VAL A 15 5.26 -12.30 -9.40
C VAL A 15 4.57 -11.29 -8.49
N MET A 16 3.30 -11.07 -8.74
CA MET A 16 2.43 -10.26 -7.88
C MET A 16 1.21 -11.10 -7.52
N ASN A 17 1.13 -11.47 -6.26
CA ASN A 17 0.00 -12.18 -5.70
C ASN A 17 -0.87 -11.18 -4.93
N ASN A 18 -2.14 -11.13 -5.29
CA ASN A 18 -3.14 -10.30 -4.62
C ASN A 18 -4.33 -11.18 -4.28
N ASP A 19 -4.87 -10.95 -3.11
CA ASP A 19 -6.11 -11.54 -2.64
C ASP A 19 -6.86 -10.48 -1.84
N GLY A 20 -8.19 -10.45 -1.94
CA GLY A 20 -8.95 -9.47 -1.22
C GLY A 20 -10.42 -9.85 -1.10
N GLU A 21 -10.97 -9.56 0.06
CA GLU A 21 -12.37 -9.73 0.37
C GLU A 21 -12.94 -8.39 0.83
N GLN A 22 -14.13 -8.07 0.34
CA GLN A 22 -14.87 -6.88 0.73
C GLN A 22 -16.32 -7.26 1.03
N GLN A 23 -16.77 -6.86 2.21
CA GLN A 23 -18.16 -7.01 2.62
C GLN A 23 -18.72 -5.64 3.01
N SER A 24 -19.97 -5.38 2.64
CA SER A 24 -20.66 -4.19 3.11
C SER A 24 -22.16 -4.43 3.22
N LEU A 25 -22.77 -3.79 4.20
CA LEU A 25 -24.20 -3.77 4.41
C LEU A 25 -24.68 -2.32 4.48
N THR A 26 -25.60 -1.96 3.61
CA THR A 26 -26.19 -0.63 3.60
C THR A 26 -27.71 -0.71 3.86
N TYR A 27 -28.13 0.01 4.89
CA TYR A 27 -29.54 0.30 5.15
C TYR A 27 -29.91 1.67 4.58
N LYS A 28 -31.08 1.76 3.94
CA LYS A 28 -31.70 3.01 3.50
C LYS A 28 -33.15 3.00 3.96
N GLY A 29 -33.58 4.07 4.57
CA GLY A 29 -34.94 4.21 5.05
C GLY A 29 -35.40 5.66 5.06
N SER A 30 -36.70 5.88 4.90
CA SER A 30 -37.34 7.19 4.96
C SER A 30 -38.45 7.13 6.01
N PHE A 31 -38.48 8.11 6.90
CA PHE A 31 -39.45 8.25 7.98
C PHE A 31 -40.04 9.68 7.94
N GLY A 32 -41.15 9.83 7.23
CA GLY A 32 -41.66 11.14 6.89
C GLY A 32 -40.68 11.91 6.00
N ASP A 33 -40.28 13.09 6.44
CA ASP A 33 -39.32 13.95 5.71
C ASP A 33 -37.85 13.67 6.09
N VAL A 34 -37.59 12.59 6.83
CA VAL A 34 -36.25 12.22 7.26
C VAL A 34 -35.77 11.01 6.50
N ASP A 35 -34.67 11.14 5.81
CA ASP A 35 -33.96 10.06 5.14
C ASP A 35 -32.73 9.61 5.95
N ILE A 36 -32.55 8.29 6.07
CA ILE A 36 -31.42 7.69 6.79
C ILE A 36 -30.68 6.74 5.86
N ILE A 37 -29.37 6.88 5.83
CA ILE A 37 -28.46 5.92 5.19
C ILE A 37 -27.45 5.47 6.25
N ALA A 38 -27.32 4.17 6.47
CA ALA A 38 -26.32 3.60 7.35
C ALA A 38 -25.56 2.50 6.61
N THR A 39 -24.24 2.52 6.67
CA THR A 39 -23.39 1.52 6.01
C THR A 39 -22.36 1.00 6.99
N SER A 40 -22.21 -0.31 7.08
CA SER A 40 -21.07 -0.97 7.71
C SER A 40 -20.27 -1.68 6.64
N TRP A 41 -18.94 -1.75 6.81
CA TRP A 41 -18.04 -2.44 5.89
C TRP A 41 -16.89 -3.11 6.62
N SER A 42 -16.35 -4.15 5.98
CA SER A 42 -15.10 -4.79 6.33
C SER A 42 -14.37 -5.16 5.03
N ASN A 43 -13.11 -4.78 4.93
CA ASN A 43 -12.25 -5.06 3.78
C ASN A 43 -10.94 -5.66 4.27
N ASP A 44 -10.58 -6.80 3.69
CA ASP A 44 -9.29 -7.44 3.85
C ASP A 44 -8.59 -7.46 2.50
N TYR A 45 -7.33 -7.06 2.47
CA TYR A 45 -6.54 -7.08 1.24
C TYR A 45 -5.12 -7.54 1.53
N HIS A 46 -4.72 -8.62 0.87
CA HIS A 46 -3.36 -9.14 0.89
C HIS A 46 -2.68 -8.85 -0.44
N ARG A 47 -1.44 -8.39 -0.37
CA ARG A 47 -0.59 -8.18 -1.53
C ARG A 47 0.83 -8.65 -1.24
N ASP A 48 1.32 -9.63 -1.98
CA ASP A 48 2.74 -9.98 -2.03
C ASP A 48 3.31 -9.59 -3.40
N TRP A 49 4.06 -8.51 -3.40
CA TRP A 49 4.79 -8.05 -4.57
C TRP A 49 6.21 -8.58 -4.49
N PHE A 50 6.43 -9.76 -5.06
CA PHE A 50 7.72 -10.42 -5.13
C PHE A 50 8.40 -10.03 -6.42
N LYS A 51 9.52 -9.32 -6.34
CA LYS A 51 10.21 -8.79 -7.50
C LYS A 51 11.68 -8.54 -7.27
N VAL A 52 12.43 -8.41 -8.34
CA VAL A 52 13.83 -7.99 -8.32
C VAL A 52 13.97 -6.63 -7.64
N ASP A 53 14.84 -6.58 -6.62
CA ASP A 53 15.22 -5.39 -5.87
C ASP A 53 16.64 -4.95 -6.22
N LYS A 54 17.56 -5.91 -6.35
CA LYS A 54 18.98 -5.66 -6.59
C LYS A 54 19.63 -6.72 -7.46
N ALA A 55 20.67 -6.30 -8.18
CA ALA A 55 21.66 -7.19 -8.76
C ALA A 55 23.03 -6.85 -8.14
N ASN A 56 23.70 -7.84 -7.55
CA ASN A 56 24.98 -7.64 -6.85
C ASN A 56 26.14 -7.51 -7.84
N ASN A 57 26.20 -6.40 -8.54
CA ASN A 57 27.12 -6.16 -9.66
C ASN A 57 28.19 -5.09 -9.42
N LYS A 58 28.05 -4.31 -8.33
CA LYS A 58 28.93 -3.15 -8.07
C LYS A 58 30.41 -3.52 -8.06
N LYS A 59 30.76 -4.67 -7.49
CA LYS A 59 32.13 -5.15 -7.41
C LYS A 59 32.69 -5.60 -8.76
N ALA A 60 31.84 -6.17 -9.61
CA ALA A 60 32.24 -6.73 -10.91
C ALA A 60 32.20 -5.66 -12.03
N PHE A 61 31.20 -4.80 -12.04
CA PHE A 61 30.92 -3.90 -13.17
C PHE A 61 30.87 -2.42 -12.79
N GLY A 62 31.05 -2.07 -11.52
CA GLY A 62 31.01 -0.68 -11.05
C GLY A 62 29.60 -0.05 -11.00
N ILE A 63 28.57 -0.77 -11.36
CA ILE A 63 27.17 -0.30 -11.40
C ILE A 63 26.55 -0.45 -10.00
N SER A 64 25.78 0.53 -9.53
CA SER A 64 25.07 0.44 -8.27
C SER A 64 24.03 -0.71 -8.27
N ASN A 65 23.95 -1.47 -7.18
CA ASN A 65 23.21 -2.74 -7.11
C ASN A 65 21.68 -2.62 -7.26
N GLY A 66 21.10 -1.42 -7.03
CA GLY A 66 19.65 -1.23 -7.18
C GLY A 66 19.19 -1.48 -8.61
N ILE A 67 18.05 -2.15 -8.78
CA ILE A 67 17.55 -2.48 -10.13
C ILE A 67 17.33 -1.24 -10.99
N ASN A 68 16.85 -0.12 -10.42
CA ASN A 68 16.67 1.11 -11.17
C ASN A 68 17.99 1.65 -11.73
N ASN A 69 19.08 1.58 -10.95
CA ASN A 69 20.40 2.01 -11.42
C ASN A 69 20.92 1.13 -12.57
N VAL A 70 20.63 -0.18 -12.53
CA VAL A 70 20.99 -1.10 -13.63
C VAL A 70 20.20 -0.72 -14.90
N ILE A 71 18.91 -0.45 -14.78
CA ILE A 71 18.05 -0.03 -15.89
C ILE A 71 18.53 1.32 -16.47
N GLU A 72 18.84 2.28 -15.61
CA GLU A 72 19.35 3.60 -16.02
C GLU A 72 20.69 3.48 -16.76
N ALA A 73 21.62 2.69 -16.23
CA ALA A 73 22.90 2.44 -16.87
C ALA A 73 22.74 1.75 -18.25
N ALA A 74 21.83 0.77 -18.34
CA ALA A 74 21.54 0.09 -19.61
C ALA A 74 20.93 1.06 -20.64
N ASN A 75 20.02 1.92 -20.20
CA ASN A 75 19.43 2.97 -21.06
C ASN A 75 20.46 4.00 -21.53
N ALA A 76 21.50 4.23 -20.73
CA ALA A 76 22.64 5.07 -21.08
C ALA A 76 23.67 4.37 -21.99
N GLY A 77 23.41 3.14 -22.42
CA GLY A 77 24.25 2.38 -23.33
C GLY A 77 25.34 1.53 -22.66
N ASN A 78 25.29 1.35 -21.33
CA ASN A 78 26.25 0.48 -20.65
C ASN A 78 25.98 -0.99 -20.99
N SER A 79 26.93 -1.64 -21.65
CA SER A 79 26.80 -3.03 -22.14
C SER A 79 26.77 -4.06 -21.03
N ASP A 80 27.42 -3.81 -19.90
CA ASP A 80 27.38 -4.71 -18.74
C ASP A 80 26.02 -4.66 -18.05
N ALA A 81 25.46 -3.44 -17.91
CA ALA A 81 24.09 -3.28 -17.39
C ALA A 81 23.05 -3.97 -18.30
N GLN A 82 23.18 -3.81 -19.61
CA GLN A 82 22.33 -4.52 -20.57
C GLN A 82 22.48 -6.04 -20.43
N GLY A 83 23.73 -6.52 -20.34
CA GLY A 83 24.00 -7.96 -20.15
C GLY A 83 23.48 -8.52 -18.82
N ILE A 84 23.44 -7.73 -17.77
CA ILE A 84 22.81 -8.10 -16.50
C ILE A 84 21.30 -8.29 -16.71
N LEU A 85 20.63 -7.39 -17.40
CA LEU A 85 19.20 -7.48 -17.68
C LEU A 85 18.88 -8.70 -18.57
N ASP A 86 19.69 -8.93 -19.60
CA ASP A 86 19.48 -9.97 -20.61
C ASP A 86 19.96 -11.37 -20.16
N GLY A 87 20.68 -11.46 -19.04
CA GLY A 87 21.19 -12.72 -18.52
C GLY A 87 22.49 -13.20 -19.16
N THR A 88 23.30 -12.29 -19.71
CA THR A 88 24.63 -12.58 -20.30
C THR A 88 25.79 -12.15 -19.40
N ARG A 89 25.51 -11.87 -18.15
CA ARG A 89 26.51 -11.55 -17.10
C ARG A 89 26.23 -12.36 -15.85
N ASP A 90 27.30 -12.84 -15.22
CA ASP A 90 27.23 -13.50 -13.92
C ASP A 90 26.87 -12.47 -12.85
N VAL A 91 25.77 -12.69 -12.15
CA VAL A 91 25.33 -11.81 -11.08
C VAL A 91 24.41 -12.54 -10.11
N GLN A 92 24.56 -12.25 -8.81
CA GLN A 92 23.55 -12.65 -7.85
C GLN A 92 22.41 -11.65 -7.88
N VAL A 93 21.21 -12.13 -8.10
CA VAL A 93 19.97 -11.34 -8.11
C VAL A 93 19.25 -11.52 -6.79
N LYS A 94 18.86 -10.41 -6.19
CA LYS A 94 18.11 -10.35 -4.94
C LYS A 94 16.68 -9.88 -5.23
N LEU A 95 15.72 -10.71 -4.88
CA LEU A 95 14.30 -10.41 -4.93
C LEU A 95 13.80 -10.02 -3.55
N LYS A 96 12.81 -9.16 -3.53
CA LYS A 96 12.16 -8.72 -2.31
C LYS A 96 10.69 -9.11 -2.32
N HIS A 97 10.26 -9.82 -1.28
CA HIS A 97 8.86 -9.89 -0.90
C HIS A 97 8.47 -8.55 -0.25
N ASN A 98 7.49 -7.89 -0.83
CA ASN A 98 6.84 -6.75 -0.24
C ASN A 98 5.44 -7.18 0.17
N ASN A 99 5.42 -8.09 1.16
CA ASN A 99 4.21 -8.73 1.65
C ASN A 99 3.48 -7.79 2.59
N ARG A 100 2.21 -7.48 2.26
CA ARG A 100 1.38 -6.55 3.04
C ARG A 100 -0.03 -7.08 3.19
N PHE A 101 -0.52 -6.95 4.41
CA PHE A 101 -1.91 -7.16 4.75
C PHE A 101 -2.52 -5.83 5.16
N TYR A 102 -3.68 -5.54 4.65
CA TYR A 102 -4.45 -4.35 4.96
C TYR A 102 -5.82 -4.79 5.44
N THR A 103 -6.29 -4.17 6.52
CA THR A 103 -7.67 -4.28 6.94
C THR A 103 -8.26 -2.87 7.01
N ASN A 104 -9.52 -2.72 6.67
CA ASN A 104 -10.26 -1.50 6.85
C ASN A 104 -11.70 -1.84 7.17
N GLU A 105 -12.17 -1.47 8.34
CA GLU A 105 -13.53 -1.72 8.77
C GLU A 105 -14.13 -0.47 9.41
N GLY A 106 -15.45 -0.43 9.46
CA GLY A 106 -16.11 0.70 10.08
C GLY A 106 -17.60 0.76 9.79
N PHE A 107 -18.17 1.83 10.26
CA PHE A 107 -19.53 2.20 9.92
C PHE A 107 -19.67 3.70 9.68
N GLN A 108 -20.68 4.05 8.93
CA GLN A 108 -21.11 5.43 8.75
C GLN A 108 -22.62 5.53 8.72
N PHE A 109 -23.15 6.65 9.16
CA PHE A 109 -24.53 6.97 8.92
C PHE A 109 -24.69 8.42 8.48
N GLN A 110 -25.75 8.67 7.77
CA GLN A 110 -26.17 9.99 7.32
C GLN A 110 -27.67 10.13 7.53
N ILE A 111 -28.07 11.28 8.04
CA ILE A 111 -29.47 11.69 8.20
C ILE A 111 -29.65 12.95 7.38
N SER A 112 -30.69 12.97 6.54
CA SER A 112 -31.03 14.15 5.74
C SER A 112 -32.50 14.49 5.95
N THR A 113 -32.84 15.77 5.94
CA THR A 113 -34.23 16.24 6.03
C THR A 113 -34.39 17.62 5.40
N ASN A 114 -35.59 17.89 4.90
CA ASN A 114 -35.96 19.19 4.35
C ASN A 114 -36.85 19.96 5.35
N ILE A 115 -36.49 21.18 5.70
CA ILE A 115 -37.26 22.04 6.58
C ILE A 115 -37.41 23.41 5.90
N GLY A 116 -38.58 23.64 5.31
CA GLY A 116 -38.82 24.87 4.54
C GLY A 116 -37.92 24.92 3.29
N ASN A 117 -37.02 25.89 3.23
CA ASN A 117 -36.07 26.07 2.17
C ASN A 117 -34.66 25.55 2.51
N HIS A 118 -34.52 24.81 3.62
CA HIS A 118 -33.29 24.20 4.07
C HIS A 118 -33.26 22.72 3.74
N ASP A 119 -32.17 22.25 3.14
CA ASP A 119 -31.82 20.85 2.97
C ASP A 119 -30.66 20.54 3.91
N LEU A 120 -30.97 19.88 5.02
CA LEU A 120 -30.07 19.61 6.11
C LEU A 120 -29.53 18.19 6.01
N THR A 121 -28.23 18.04 6.16
CA THR A 121 -27.58 16.74 6.22
C THR A 121 -26.61 16.71 7.39
N PHE A 122 -26.71 15.64 8.19
CA PHE A 122 -25.75 15.29 9.23
C PHE A 122 -25.19 13.91 8.96
N GLY A 123 -23.89 13.71 9.18
CA GLY A 123 -23.26 12.42 9.07
C GLY A 123 -22.20 12.18 10.13
N TYR A 124 -22.03 10.92 10.46
CA TYR A 124 -20.96 10.40 11.32
C TYR A 124 -20.31 9.20 10.68
N ARG A 125 -19.00 9.06 10.85
CA ARG A 125 -18.21 7.92 10.42
C ARG A 125 -17.23 7.55 11.53
N ASP A 126 -17.10 6.25 11.73
CA ASP A 126 -16.10 5.62 12.58
C ASP A 126 -15.42 4.50 11.81
N MET A 127 -14.09 4.42 11.88
CA MET A 127 -13.34 3.45 11.11
C MET A 127 -12.01 3.10 11.76
N GLU A 128 -11.62 1.86 11.57
CA GLU A 128 -10.29 1.35 11.88
C GLU A 128 -9.60 0.91 10.59
N ASP A 129 -8.30 1.20 10.46
CA ASP A 129 -7.49 0.64 9.40
C ASP A 129 -6.16 0.11 9.93
N SER A 130 -5.66 -0.95 9.31
CA SER A 130 -4.33 -1.45 9.61
C SER A 130 -3.52 -1.79 8.35
N GLU A 131 -2.19 -1.62 8.44
CA GLU A 131 -1.21 -2.10 7.47
C GLU A 131 -0.16 -2.93 8.22
N SER A 132 -0.14 -4.24 7.99
CA SER A 132 0.98 -5.09 8.38
C SER A 132 1.90 -5.29 7.20
N ARG A 133 3.18 -4.93 7.32
CA ARG A 133 4.18 -5.08 6.28
C ARG A 133 5.31 -5.98 6.73
N LEU A 134 5.54 -7.05 5.97
CA LEU A 134 6.68 -7.95 6.11
C LEU A 134 7.50 -7.92 4.82
N GLN A 135 8.81 -7.72 4.97
CA GLN A 135 9.75 -7.76 3.85
C GLN A 135 10.82 -8.80 4.14
N ASN A 136 11.00 -9.70 3.22
CA ASN A 136 12.09 -10.65 3.21
C ASN A 136 12.71 -10.73 1.81
N TYR A 137 13.80 -11.45 1.71
CA TYR A 137 14.58 -11.52 0.49
C TYR A 137 14.95 -12.96 0.15
N GLU A 138 14.83 -13.27 -1.14
CA GLU A 138 15.35 -14.47 -1.73
C GLU A 138 16.34 -14.10 -2.84
N CYS A 139 17.28 -14.98 -3.09
CA CYS A 139 18.35 -14.78 -4.04
C CYS A 139 18.41 -15.93 -5.04
N PHE A 140 18.89 -15.64 -6.24
CA PHE A 140 19.37 -16.63 -7.19
C PHE A 140 20.64 -16.13 -7.89
N ASP A 141 21.44 -17.05 -8.39
CA ASP A 141 22.59 -16.73 -9.19
C ASP A 141 22.22 -16.86 -10.67
N GLN A 142 22.39 -15.78 -11.41
CA GLN A 142 22.29 -15.72 -12.85
C GLN A 142 23.69 -15.93 -13.42
N SER A 143 23.86 -16.93 -14.30
CA SER A 143 25.12 -17.14 -14.99
C SER A 143 25.14 -16.49 -16.37
N ALA A 144 26.34 -16.18 -16.88
CA ALA A 144 26.54 -15.64 -18.22
C ALA A 144 26.08 -16.57 -19.35
N SER A 145 25.88 -17.86 -19.05
CA SER A 145 25.28 -18.83 -19.96
C SER A 145 23.75 -18.73 -20.04
N GLY A 146 23.12 -17.81 -19.33
CA GLY A 146 21.68 -17.62 -19.31
C GLY A 146 20.92 -18.62 -18.43
N VAL A 147 21.62 -19.37 -17.57
CA VAL A 147 21.02 -20.28 -16.59
C VAL A 147 20.89 -19.55 -15.24
N ASN A 148 19.72 -19.61 -14.65
CA ASN A 148 19.49 -19.12 -13.31
C ASN A 148 19.39 -20.29 -12.33
N SER A 149 20.00 -20.16 -11.14
CA SER A 149 19.82 -21.12 -10.07
C SER A 149 18.39 -21.10 -9.53
N ALA A 150 18.01 -22.09 -8.73
CA ALA A 150 16.78 -22.04 -7.96
C ALA A 150 16.85 -20.90 -6.93
N LEU A 151 15.68 -20.40 -6.53
CA LEU A 151 15.56 -19.45 -5.43
C LEU A 151 16.04 -20.07 -4.12
N SER A 152 16.76 -19.29 -3.34
CA SER A 152 17.24 -19.66 -2.02
C SER A 152 17.22 -18.44 -1.09
N PRO A 153 17.16 -18.63 0.24
CA PRO A 153 17.33 -17.52 1.17
C PRO A 153 18.64 -16.77 0.90
N CYS A 154 18.59 -15.45 0.86
CA CYS A 154 19.83 -14.66 0.79
C CYS A 154 20.67 -14.88 2.04
N SER A 155 22.00 -14.92 1.87
CA SER A 155 22.98 -15.14 2.95
C SER A 155 22.89 -14.11 4.11
N THR A 156 22.27 -12.97 3.87
CA THR A 156 22.08 -11.90 4.85
C THR A 156 20.80 -12.05 5.71
N GLY A 157 20.04 -13.14 5.55
CA GLY A 157 18.83 -13.38 6.31
C GLY A 157 17.70 -12.39 6.06
N TRP A 158 16.67 -12.45 6.88
CA TRP A 158 15.55 -11.51 6.88
C TRP A 158 16.01 -10.14 7.37
N THR A 159 16.38 -9.26 6.49
CA THR A 159 16.78 -7.90 6.82
C THR A 159 15.68 -6.92 6.46
N GLY A 160 14.63 -6.92 7.25
CA GLY A 160 13.54 -5.98 7.01
C GLY A 160 13.52 -4.85 8.02
N SER A 161 14.44 -3.88 7.91
CA SER A 161 14.35 -2.62 8.67
C SER A 161 13.03 -1.85 8.43
N ASN A 162 12.18 -2.35 7.56
CA ASN A 162 10.91 -1.76 7.16
C ASN A 162 9.69 -2.60 7.54
N ASN A 163 9.88 -3.63 8.38
CA ASN A 163 8.75 -4.40 8.89
C ASN A 163 8.00 -3.56 9.92
N ARG A 164 6.70 -3.46 9.77
CA ARG A 164 5.88 -2.61 10.62
C ARG A 164 4.43 -3.07 10.67
N LEU A 165 3.77 -2.69 11.73
CA LEU A 165 2.32 -2.65 11.86
C LEU A 165 1.93 -1.19 12.06
N ARG A 166 0.97 -0.71 11.29
CA ARG A 166 0.30 0.57 11.46
C ARG A 166 -1.16 0.31 11.74
N GLU A 167 -1.68 1.03 12.70
CA GLU A 167 -3.08 0.99 13.08
C GLU A 167 -3.57 2.42 13.19
N THR A 168 -4.77 2.69 12.72
CA THR A 168 -5.37 4.02 12.74
C THR A 168 -6.83 3.86 13.13
N ASP A 169 -7.21 4.51 14.21
CA ASP A 169 -8.60 4.68 14.63
C ASP A 169 -9.01 6.10 14.26
N ALA A 170 -10.13 6.25 13.56
CA ALA A 170 -10.58 7.55 13.08
C ALA A 170 -12.09 7.70 13.22
N SER A 171 -12.51 8.83 13.76
CA SER A 171 -13.90 9.24 13.78
C SER A 171 -14.09 10.60 13.13
N SER A 172 -15.22 10.81 12.48
CA SER A 172 -15.55 12.09 11.89
C SER A 172 -17.05 12.34 11.93
N TYR A 173 -17.41 13.60 12.04
CA TYR A 173 -18.79 14.05 11.83
C TYR A 173 -18.81 15.26 10.91
N PHE A 174 -19.91 15.41 10.20
CA PHE A 174 -20.14 16.56 9.36
C PHE A 174 -21.60 17.01 9.45
N PHE A 175 -21.79 18.28 9.17
CA PHE A 175 -23.07 18.91 9.01
C PHE A 175 -23.04 19.77 7.74
N GLN A 176 -24.14 19.74 6.99
CA GLN A 176 -24.32 20.57 5.80
C GLN A 176 -25.75 21.10 5.78
N ASP A 177 -25.89 22.37 5.41
CA ASP A 177 -27.16 23.02 5.12
C ASP A 177 -27.10 23.65 3.73
N THR A 178 -28.06 23.30 2.88
CA THR A 178 -28.26 23.95 1.59
C THR A 178 -29.56 24.75 1.62
N ILE A 179 -29.42 26.08 1.59
CA ILE A 179 -30.53 27.03 1.63
C ILE A 179 -30.88 27.44 0.21
N THR A 180 -32.11 27.15 -0.22
CA THR A 180 -32.60 27.52 -1.54
C THR A 180 -33.51 28.74 -1.47
N MET A 181 -33.15 29.80 -2.18
CA MET A 181 -33.88 31.07 -2.27
C MET A 181 -34.11 31.42 -3.74
N ASP A 182 -35.31 31.15 -4.27
CA ASP A 182 -35.69 31.38 -5.68
C ASP A 182 -34.64 30.78 -6.65
N LYS A 183 -33.75 31.61 -7.22
CA LYS A 183 -32.71 31.19 -8.17
C LYS A 183 -31.33 30.99 -7.56
N LEU A 184 -31.19 31.21 -6.25
CA LEU A 184 -29.94 31.10 -5.51
C LEU A 184 -29.99 29.93 -4.55
N ALA A 185 -28.98 29.08 -4.57
CA ALA A 185 -28.73 28.06 -3.55
C ALA A 185 -27.38 28.36 -2.88
N ILE A 186 -27.37 28.36 -1.55
CA ILE A 186 -26.15 28.55 -0.74
C ILE A 186 -25.97 27.29 0.11
N THR A 187 -24.80 26.66 -0.02
CA THR A 187 -24.43 25.52 0.81
C THR A 187 -23.36 25.92 1.83
N ILE A 188 -23.61 25.64 3.08
CA ILE A 188 -22.66 25.82 4.18
C ILE A 188 -22.45 24.44 4.81
N GLY A 189 -21.19 24.10 5.08
CA GLY A 189 -20.84 22.83 5.71
C GLY A 189 -19.71 22.95 6.72
N TYR A 190 -19.71 22.02 7.67
CA TYR A 190 -18.65 21.85 8.66
C TYR A 190 -18.33 20.37 8.78
N ARG A 191 -17.04 20.04 8.86
CA ARG A 191 -16.54 18.69 9.13
C ARG A 191 -15.45 18.73 10.19
N SER A 192 -15.49 17.78 11.12
CA SER A 192 -14.41 17.53 12.07
C SER A 192 -13.97 16.08 11.98
N GLU A 193 -12.69 15.88 12.06
CA GLU A 193 -12.05 14.56 12.13
C GLU A 193 -11.14 14.50 13.36
N ASP A 194 -11.17 13.33 14.03
CA ASP A 194 -10.24 12.98 15.10
C ASP A 194 -9.66 11.60 14.74
N TYR A 195 -8.34 11.44 14.83
CA TYR A 195 -7.72 10.16 14.59
C TYR A 195 -6.48 9.92 15.45
N ASP A 196 -6.32 8.68 15.87
CA ASP A 196 -5.15 8.17 16.54
C ASP A 196 -4.43 7.20 15.62
N LYS A 197 -3.10 7.32 15.53
CA LYS A 197 -2.28 6.45 14.72
C LYS A 197 -1.11 5.91 15.51
N VAL A 198 -0.94 4.59 15.44
CA VAL A 198 0.16 3.85 16.05
C VAL A 198 1.00 3.21 14.95
N GLU A 199 2.31 3.34 15.01
CA GLU A 199 3.23 2.60 14.16
C GLU A 199 4.24 1.83 15.03
N ASN A 200 4.23 0.50 14.92
CA ASN A 200 5.20 -0.40 15.52
C ASN A 200 6.16 -0.89 14.44
N ARG A 201 7.47 -0.77 14.67
CA ARG A 201 8.51 -1.24 13.75
C ARG A 201 9.36 -2.33 14.38
N TRP A 202 9.82 -3.27 13.55
CA TRP A 202 10.69 -4.37 13.95
C TRP A 202 12.06 -4.22 13.30
N SER A 203 13.13 -4.41 14.10
CA SER A 203 14.50 -4.14 13.69
C SER A 203 15.11 -5.20 12.78
N ASP A 204 14.62 -6.41 12.87
CA ASP A 204 15.04 -7.52 12.03
C ASP A 204 13.80 -8.21 11.45
N GLY A 205 13.94 -8.74 10.28
CA GLY A 205 12.85 -9.43 9.62
C GLY A 205 12.52 -10.80 10.19
N LYS A 206 12.85 -11.11 11.44
CA LYS A 206 12.50 -12.38 12.05
C LYS A 206 11.00 -12.47 12.30
N PRO A 207 10.41 -13.66 12.12
CA PRO A 207 8.99 -13.87 12.40
C PRO A 207 8.60 -13.65 13.86
N THR A 208 9.55 -13.72 14.80
CA THR A 208 9.38 -13.31 16.20
C THR A 208 9.49 -11.80 16.29
N ARG A 209 8.37 -11.16 16.39
CA ARG A 209 8.18 -9.72 16.41
C ARG A 209 8.78 -9.10 17.69
N ILE A 210 10.00 -8.60 17.59
CA ILE A 210 10.56 -7.73 18.63
C ILE A 210 10.28 -6.30 18.18
N VAL A 211 9.37 -5.62 18.86
CA VAL A 211 9.07 -4.21 18.62
C VAL A 211 10.29 -3.40 19.03
N LYS A 212 10.89 -2.71 18.08
CA LYS A 212 12.06 -1.86 18.34
C LYS A 212 11.65 -0.45 18.74
N ASP A 213 10.68 0.11 18.04
CA ASP A 213 10.20 1.47 18.24
C ASP A 213 8.68 1.50 18.09
N ALA A 214 7.99 2.08 19.03
CA ALA A 214 6.59 2.47 18.91
C ALA A 214 6.52 3.99 18.75
N LYS A 215 5.85 4.47 17.72
CA LYS A 215 5.59 5.90 17.50
C LYS A 215 4.10 6.12 17.51
N TYR A 216 3.68 7.06 18.30
CA TYR A 216 2.30 7.52 18.35
C TYR A 216 2.23 8.88 17.66
N ASP A 217 1.31 9.03 16.75
CA ASP A 217 1.03 10.31 16.09
C ASP A 217 -0.46 10.58 16.26
N ASN A 218 -0.79 11.56 17.10
CA ASN A 218 -2.15 11.98 17.37
C ASN A 218 -2.33 13.34 16.71
N LYS A 219 -3.25 13.45 15.75
CA LYS A 219 -3.55 14.69 15.05
C LYS A 219 -5.04 14.96 15.07
N LYS A 220 -5.38 16.17 15.50
CA LYS A 220 -6.73 16.72 15.37
C LYS A 220 -6.73 17.75 14.26
N SER A 221 -7.64 17.59 13.29
CA SER A 221 -7.87 18.59 12.26
C SER A 221 -9.31 19.12 12.40
N SER A 222 -9.44 20.39 12.45
CA SER A 222 -10.73 21.09 12.42
C SER A 222 -10.85 21.92 11.15
#